data_981e0da50d2b791c6022807b0574489a
#
_entry.id   981e0da50d2b791c6022807b0574489a
#
_cell.length_a   1.000
_cell.length_b   1.000
_cell.length_c   1.000
_cell.angle_alpha   90.00
_cell.angle_beta   90.00
_cell.angle_gamma   90.00
#
_symmetry.space_group_name_H-M   'P 1'
#
loop_
_entity.id
_entity.type
_entity.pdbx_description
1 polymer ?
#
loop_
_entity_poly.entity_id
_entity_poly.type
_entity_poly.pdbx_seq_one_letter_code
_entity_poly.pdbx_strand_id
1 'polypeptide(L)'
;MSVQGRVLVVDDEVEIRTLLSRRLRRAGYAVEEAGDGAEALELVDKEVPDVVVTDIAMPRLDGLGLLKRLRSKDPELPVIVLTGHGSFDNAIQAMREGTLFDYLLKPLEDLVLLDLSVRRALEVRGLRAKAREADQVVAMRELAVTAADRILNPLNAIALSLVTLRREGIAPEARAKAVTMIEQAIDTITSVVRQMRTVARYVPREITRGLREIDLETATAQEQDTD
;
A
#
# COMPACT_ATOMS: atom_id res chain seq x y z
N MET A 1 22.61 -8.81 12.81
CA MET A 1 21.24 -9.22 13.15
C MET A 1 20.32 -8.31 12.35
N SER A 2 19.38 -8.85 11.58
CA SER A 2 18.38 -8.04 10.87
C SER A 2 17.44 -7.40 11.89
N VAL A 3 17.20 -6.10 11.76
CA VAL A 3 16.22 -5.37 12.60
C VAL A 3 14.82 -5.92 12.28
N GLN A 4 14.08 -6.33 13.33
CA GLN A 4 12.75 -6.95 13.17
C GLN A 4 11.63 -5.94 12.87
N GLY A 5 11.91 -4.64 12.96
CA GLY A 5 10.97 -3.54 12.73
C GLY A 5 11.32 -2.32 13.57
N ARG A 6 10.67 -1.19 13.26
CA ARG A 6 10.87 0.10 13.93
C ARG A 6 9.69 0.39 14.85
N VAL A 7 9.98 0.67 16.10
CA VAL A 7 8.99 0.97 17.13
C VAL A 7 9.24 2.37 17.67
N LEU A 8 8.20 3.21 17.69
CA LEU A 8 8.23 4.51 18.37
C LEU A 8 7.60 4.35 19.76
N VAL A 9 8.34 4.66 20.81
CA VAL A 9 7.86 4.65 22.19
C VAL A 9 7.64 6.09 22.65
N VAL A 10 6.42 6.38 23.09
CA VAL A 10 5.99 7.72 23.49
C VAL A 10 5.46 7.68 24.92
N ASP A 11 6.15 8.34 25.83
CA ASP A 11 5.78 8.40 27.25
C ASP A 11 6.48 9.62 27.88
N ASP A 12 5.81 10.44 28.66
CA ASP A 12 6.41 11.59 29.30
C ASP A 12 7.29 11.21 30.50
N GLU A 13 7.04 10.04 31.11
CA GLU A 13 7.84 9.49 32.17
C GLU A 13 9.14 8.86 31.62
N VAL A 14 10.28 9.53 31.81
CA VAL A 14 11.60 9.10 31.29
C VAL A 14 11.95 7.67 31.72
N GLU A 15 11.61 7.29 32.95
CA GLU A 15 11.90 5.96 33.50
C GLU A 15 11.13 4.86 32.76
N ILE A 16 9.82 5.07 32.54
CA ILE A 16 8.95 4.14 31.82
C ILE A 16 9.42 4.04 30.36
N ARG A 17 9.59 5.17 29.71
CA ARG A 17 10.07 5.24 28.32
C ARG A 17 11.39 4.48 28.14
N THR A 18 12.34 4.70 29.03
CA THR A 18 13.65 4.01 29.00
C THR A 18 13.51 2.51 29.24
N LEU A 19 12.65 2.10 30.17
CA LEU A 19 12.40 0.67 30.47
C LEU A 19 11.83 -0.05 29.24
N LEU A 20 10.78 0.51 28.63
CA LEU A 20 10.12 -0.05 27.43
C LEU A 20 11.09 -0.12 26.25
N SER A 21 11.80 0.99 25.99
CA SER A 21 12.75 1.07 24.90
C SER A 21 13.90 0.05 25.03
N ARG A 22 14.44 -0.09 26.24
CA ARG A 22 15.47 -1.09 26.52
C ARG A 22 14.96 -2.52 26.30
N ARG A 23 13.72 -2.80 26.70
CA ARG A 23 13.10 -4.12 26.50
C ARG A 23 12.97 -4.42 25.02
N LEU A 24 12.41 -3.50 24.24
CA LEU A 24 12.18 -3.68 22.80
C LEU A 24 13.49 -3.75 22.01
N ARG A 25 14.50 -2.94 22.36
CA ARG A 25 15.84 -3.07 21.75
C ARG A 25 16.49 -4.43 22.01
N ARG A 26 16.33 -5.00 23.22
CA ARG A 26 16.80 -6.36 23.53
C ARG A 26 16.03 -7.42 22.74
N ALA A 27 14.80 -7.18 22.38
CA ALA A 27 14.00 -8.06 21.51
C ALA A 27 14.37 -7.92 20.03
N GLY A 28 15.29 -7.00 19.64
CA GLY A 28 15.81 -6.85 18.27
C GLY A 28 15.12 -5.79 17.43
N TYR A 29 14.31 -4.92 18.03
CA TYR A 29 13.66 -3.80 17.35
C TYR A 29 14.55 -2.56 17.31
N ALA A 30 14.44 -1.76 16.23
CA ALA A 30 14.92 -0.38 16.23
C ALA A 30 13.90 0.48 16.98
N VAL A 31 14.37 1.20 18.02
CA VAL A 31 13.46 1.97 18.87
C VAL A 31 13.85 3.44 18.89
N GLU A 32 12.88 4.28 18.51
CA GLU A 32 12.90 5.74 18.71
C GLU A 32 12.04 6.11 19.91
N GLU A 33 12.35 7.23 20.52
CA GLU A 33 11.71 7.68 21.75
C GLU A 33 11.20 9.11 21.59
N ALA A 34 10.02 9.39 22.13
CA ALA A 34 9.45 10.72 22.22
C ALA A 34 8.88 10.96 23.63
N GLY A 35 8.99 12.17 24.14
CA GLY A 35 8.50 12.56 25.45
C GLY A 35 7.04 13.02 25.46
N ASP A 36 6.41 13.17 24.30
CA ASP A 36 4.99 13.51 24.13
C ASP A 36 4.53 13.33 22.67
N GLY A 37 3.23 13.52 22.46
CA GLY A 37 2.62 13.33 21.14
C GLY A 37 3.08 14.33 20.07
N ALA A 38 3.55 15.53 20.44
CA ALA A 38 4.02 16.51 19.46
C ALA A 38 5.40 16.10 18.92
N GLU A 39 6.33 15.72 19.80
CA GLU A 39 7.64 15.18 19.43
C GLU A 39 7.48 13.88 18.61
N ALA A 40 6.54 13.02 19.01
CA ALA A 40 6.22 11.79 18.27
C ALA A 40 5.81 12.07 16.82
N LEU A 41 4.99 13.09 16.56
CA LEU A 41 4.59 13.47 15.20
C LEU A 41 5.76 13.99 14.37
N GLU A 42 6.68 14.74 14.98
CA GLU A 42 7.89 15.21 14.28
C GLU A 42 8.80 14.05 13.85
N LEU A 43 8.89 12.99 14.67
CA LEU A 43 9.62 11.78 14.31
C LEU A 43 8.92 11.00 13.21
N VAL A 44 7.60 10.83 13.29
CA VAL A 44 6.79 10.17 12.25
C VAL A 44 6.86 10.90 10.92
N ASP A 45 6.98 12.24 10.93
CA ASP A 45 7.13 13.04 9.70
C ASP A 45 8.48 12.83 9.02
N LYS A 46 9.51 12.49 9.78
CA LYS A 46 10.84 12.16 9.24
C LYS A 46 10.87 10.75 8.68
N GLU A 47 10.37 9.81 9.46
CA GLU A 47 10.30 8.40 9.06
C GLU A 47 9.17 7.68 9.82
N VAL A 48 8.24 7.08 9.07
CA VAL A 48 7.09 6.39 9.66
C VAL A 48 7.53 5.09 10.34
N PRO A 49 7.22 4.89 11.64
CA PRO A 49 7.53 3.64 12.34
C PRO A 49 6.58 2.51 11.90
N ASP A 50 6.95 1.27 12.21
CA ASP A 50 6.09 0.12 11.96
C ASP A 50 5.02 -0.06 13.04
N VAL A 51 5.29 0.38 14.27
CA VAL A 51 4.37 0.34 15.42
C VAL A 51 4.65 1.55 16.31
N VAL A 52 3.60 2.11 16.89
CA VAL A 52 3.68 3.13 17.94
C VAL A 52 3.17 2.54 19.25
N VAL A 53 3.95 2.72 20.32
CA VAL A 53 3.54 2.43 21.71
C VAL A 53 3.48 3.77 22.43
N THR A 54 2.30 4.17 22.92
CA THR A 54 2.11 5.50 23.51
C THR A 54 1.37 5.45 24.82
N ASP A 55 1.77 6.27 25.79
CA ASP A 55 0.90 6.56 26.92
C ASP A 55 -0.32 7.41 26.49
N ILE A 56 -1.39 7.34 27.26
CA ILE A 56 -2.57 8.22 27.06
C ILE A 56 -2.32 9.58 27.70
N ALA A 57 -1.87 9.62 28.93
CA ALA A 57 -1.83 10.82 29.75
C ALA A 57 -0.48 11.54 29.63
N MET A 58 -0.31 12.33 28.59
CA MET A 58 0.91 13.09 28.33
C MET A 58 0.62 14.58 28.18
N PRO A 59 1.59 15.47 28.50
CA PRO A 59 1.45 16.91 28.29
C PRO A 59 1.46 17.26 26.80
N ARG A 60 1.04 18.48 26.46
CA ARG A 60 0.98 19.07 25.11
C ARG A 60 0.01 18.36 24.17
N LEU A 61 0.31 17.13 23.76
CA LEU A 61 -0.57 16.30 22.94
C LEU A 61 -0.65 14.90 23.59
N ASP A 62 -1.83 14.54 24.06
CA ASP A 62 -2.11 13.26 24.66
C ASP A 62 -2.12 12.10 23.66
N GLY A 63 -2.08 10.86 24.16
CA GLY A 63 -1.98 9.67 23.30
C GLY A 63 -3.19 9.47 22.38
N LEU A 64 -4.37 9.90 22.78
CA LEU A 64 -5.57 9.82 21.93
C LEU A 64 -5.58 10.89 20.84
N GLY A 65 -5.12 12.09 21.16
CA GLY A 65 -4.88 13.16 20.18
C GLY A 65 -3.80 12.77 19.17
N LEU A 66 -2.72 12.13 19.64
CA LEU A 66 -1.69 11.55 18.78
C LEU A 66 -2.30 10.48 17.86
N LEU A 67 -3.06 9.54 18.38
CA LEU A 67 -3.73 8.48 17.63
C LEU A 67 -4.58 9.04 16.48
N LYS A 68 -5.42 10.06 16.74
CA LYS A 68 -6.25 10.69 15.71
C LYS A 68 -5.41 11.28 14.57
N ARG A 69 -4.29 11.93 14.88
CA ARG A 69 -3.39 12.51 13.88
C ARG A 69 -2.64 11.44 13.09
N LEU A 70 -2.21 10.36 13.75
CA LEU A 70 -1.58 9.22 13.08
C LEU A 70 -2.53 8.54 12.11
N ARG A 71 -3.82 8.37 12.47
CA ARG A 71 -4.85 7.80 11.59
C ARG A 71 -5.09 8.62 10.33
N SER A 72 -4.94 9.95 10.41
CA SER A 72 -5.06 10.82 9.23
C SER A 72 -3.87 10.67 8.26
N LYS A 73 -2.69 10.26 8.76
CA LYS A 73 -1.47 10.08 7.97
C LYS A 73 -1.33 8.65 7.45
N ASP A 74 -1.49 7.67 8.32
CA ASP A 74 -1.46 6.24 8.02
C ASP A 74 -2.59 5.53 8.79
N PRO A 75 -3.73 5.26 8.13
CA PRO A 75 -4.87 4.58 8.77
C PRO A 75 -4.55 3.19 9.28
N GLU A 76 -3.48 2.57 8.81
CA GLU A 76 -3.11 1.19 9.16
C GLU A 76 -1.94 1.09 10.12
N LEU A 77 -1.31 2.20 10.50
CA LEU A 77 -0.22 2.20 11.47
C LEU A 77 -0.70 1.63 12.81
N PRO A 78 -0.18 0.49 13.28
CA PRO A 78 -0.61 -0.06 14.56
C PRO A 78 -0.20 0.87 15.70
N VAL A 79 -1.15 1.19 16.57
CA VAL A 79 -0.92 1.97 17.78
C VAL A 79 -1.35 1.14 18.98
N ILE A 80 -0.41 0.91 19.90
CA ILE A 80 -0.61 0.24 21.18
C ILE A 80 -0.61 1.32 22.25
N VAL A 81 -1.67 1.37 23.05
CA VAL A 81 -1.82 2.39 24.09
C VAL A 81 -1.50 1.81 25.46
N LEU A 82 -0.69 2.54 26.23
CA LEU A 82 -0.48 2.27 27.63
C LEU A 82 -1.49 3.11 28.42
N THR A 83 -2.26 2.49 29.32
CA THR A 83 -3.32 3.20 30.04
C THR A 83 -3.34 2.85 31.51
N GLY A 84 -3.50 3.86 32.37
CA GLY A 84 -3.81 3.67 33.79
C GLY A 84 -5.33 3.47 34.00
N HIS A 85 -5.73 3.13 35.21
CA HIS A 85 -7.13 2.87 35.57
C HIS A 85 -8.09 4.03 35.22
N GLY A 86 -7.64 5.28 35.26
CA GLY A 86 -8.48 6.45 34.99
C GLY A 86 -8.79 6.73 33.51
N SER A 87 -8.08 6.08 32.57
CA SER A 87 -8.23 6.31 31.12
C SER A 87 -8.72 5.08 30.34
N PHE A 88 -9.13 4.04 31.08
CA PHE A 88 -9.50 2.73 30.53
C PHE A 88 -10.71 2.81 29.58
N ASP A 89 -11.75 3.56 29.96
CA ASP A 89 -12.96 3.69 29.13
C ASP A 89 -12.66 4.34 27.78
N ASN A 90 -11.77 5.32 27.75
CA ASN A 90 -11.34 5.97 26.51
C ASN A 90 -10.56 5.02 25.59
N ALA A 91 -9.71 4.15 26.14
CA ALA A 91 -8.98 3.15 25.38
C ALA A 91 -9.95 2.09 24.80
N ILE A 92 -10.94 1.63 25.58
CA ILE A 92 -11.97 0.71 25.09
C ILE A 92 -12.79 1.33 23.96
N GLN A 93 -13.17 2.60 24.08
CA GLN A 93 -13.90 3.29 23.02
C GLN A 93 -13.07 3.37 21.75
N ALA A 94 -11.80 3.79 21.82
CA ALA A 94 -10.90 3.83 20.66
C ALA A 94 -10.71 2.45 20.02
N MET A 95 -10.67 1.38 20.80
CA MET A 95 -10.59 0.01 20.29
C MET A 95 -11.87 -0.41 19.56
N ARG A 96 -13.05 -0.09 20.11
CA ARG A 96 -14.35 -0.38 19.47
C ARG A 96 -14.53 0.37 18.14
N GLU A 97 -13.99 1.56 18.04
CA GLU A 97 -13.99 2.37 16.81
C GLU A 97 -12.97 1.88 15.76
N GLY A 98 -12.18 0.82 16.09
CA GLY A 98 -11.15 0.27 15.21
C GLY A 98 -9.94 1.18 15.00
N THR A 99 -9.83 2.24 15.79
CA THR A 99 -8.74 3.23 15.69
C THR A 99 -7.49 2.80 16.45
N LEU A 100 -7.62 1.87 17.40
CA LEU A 100 -6.55 1.36 18.25
C LEU A 100 -6.26 -0.11 17.91
N PHE A 101 -4.98 -0.50 17.89
CA PHE A 101 -4.58 -1.88 17.66
C PHE A 101 -4.71 -2.73 18.93
N ASP A 102 -4.17 -2.22 20.04
CA ASP A 102 -4.18 -2.92 21.33
C ASP A 102 -3.99 -1.92 22.47
N TYR A 103 -4.28 -2.33 23.71
CA TYR A 103 -3.98 -1.55 24.90
C TYR A 103 -3.38 -2.41 26.01
N LEU A 104 -2.50 -1.82 26.81
CA LEU A 104 -1.86 -2.46 27.96
C LEU A 104 -2.08 -1.61 29.21
N LEU A 105 -2.42 -2.26 30.32
CA LEU A 105 -2.67 -1.58 31.59
C LEU A 105 -1.36 -1.27 32.32
N LYS A 106 -1.22 -0.06 32.83
CA LYS A 106 -0.18 0.32 33.79
C LYS A 106 -0.62 -0.01 35.23
N PRO A 107 0.25 -0.53 36.14
CA PRO A 107 1.66 -0.82 35.91
C PRO A 107 1.86 -2.07 35.04
N LEU A 108 2.86 -2.04 34.15
CA LEU A 108 3.26 -3.16 33.31
C LEU A 108 4.04 -4.18 34.16
N GLU A 109 3.34 -5.02 34.90
CA GLU A 109 3.95 -6.07 35.73
C GLU A 109 4.70 -7.09 34.88
N ASP A 110 4.18 -7.39 33.66
CA ASP A 110 4.78 -8.33 32.73
C ASP A 110 5.04 -7.67 31.35
N LEU A 111 6.32 -7.38 31.09
CA LEU A 111 6.75 -6.85 29.79
C LEU A 111 6.65 -7.86 28.63
N VAL A 112 6.33 -9.12 28.91
CA VAL A 112 6.04 -10.13 27.87
C VAL A 112 4.79 -9.74 27.08
N LEU A 113 3.81 -9.12 27.73
CA LEU A 113 2.60 -8.62 27.05
C LEU A 113 2.92 -7.53 26.02
N LEU A 114 3.86 -6.62 26.34
CA LEU A 114 4.34 -5.63 25.40
C LEU A 114 4.99 -6.30 24.18
N ASP A 115 5.89 -7.26 24.39
CA ASP A 115 6.56 -7.99 23.31
C ASP A 115 5.55 -8.70 22.40
N LEU A 116 4.52 -9.32 23.00
CA LEU A 116 3.46 -10.01 22.26
C LEU A 116 2.63 -9.04 21.42
N SER A 117 2.20 -7.91 22.00
CA SER A 117 1.42 -6.90 21.28
C SER A 117 2.21 -6.28 20.14
N VAL A 118 3.47 -5.92 20.36
CA VAL A 118 4.33 -5.37 19.31
C VAL A 118 4.54 -6.39 18.17
N ARG A 119 4.84 -7.63 18.51
CA ARG A 119 5.02 -8.71 17.49
C ARG A 119 3.75 -8.90 16.66
N ARG A 120 2.57 -9.02 17.29
CA ARG A 120 1.29 -9.13 16.58
C ARG A 120 1.01 -7.93 15.70
N ALA A 121 1.31 -6.73 16.18
CA ALA A 121 1.16 -5.50 15.42
C ALA A 121 1.99 -5.53 14.13
N LEU A 122 3.26 -5.92 14.22
CA LEU A 122 4.17 -6.04 13.08
C LEU A 122 3.73 -7.14 12.10
N GLU A 123 3.30 -8.30 12.62
CA GLU A 123 2.77 -9.39 11.78
C GLU A 123 1.55 -8.94 10.98
N VAL A 124 0.57 -8.30 11.63
CA VAL A 124 -0.65 -7.81 10.98
C VAL A 124 -0.31 -6.73 9.93
N ARG A 125 0.59 -5.79 10.26
CA ARG A 125 1.04 -4.76 9.32
C ARG A 125 1.72 -5.41 8.10
N GLY A 126 2.60 -6.36 8.32
CA GLY A 126 3.28 -7.10 7.25
C GLY A 126 2.32 -7.89 6.35
N LEU A 127 1.31 -8.56 6.93
CA LEU A 127 0.29 -9.27 6.17
C LEU A 127 -0.58 -8.32 5.34
N ARG A 128 -0.98 -7.17 5.90
CA ARG A 128 -1.73 -6.14 5.17
C ARG A 128 -0.93 -5.55 4.01
N ALA A 129 0.36 -5.28 4.22
CA ALA A 129 1.23 -4.80 3.15
C ALA A 129 1.32 -5.80 1.99
N LYS A 130 1.51 -7.09 2.28
CA LYS A 130 1.52 -8.16 1.27
C LYS A 130 0.18 -8.33 0.55
N ALA A 131 -0.94 -8.22 1.27
CA ALA A 131 -2.26 -8.28 0.67
C ALA A 131 -2.48 -7.13 -0.33
N ARG A 132 -2.11 -5.91 0.04
CA ARG A 132 -2.20 -4.74 -0.86
C ARG A 132 -1.32 -4.91 -2.10
N GLU A 133 -0.10 -5.41 -1.94
CA GLU A 133 0.79 -5.70 -3.07
C GLU A 133 0.15 -6.71 -4.03
N ALA A 134 -0.44 -7.79 -3.50
CA ALA A 134 -1.16 -8.77 -4.30
C ALA A 134 -2.37 -8.16 -5.03
N ASP A 135 -3.19 -7.35 -4.33
CA ASP A 135 -4.34 -6.65 -4.93
C ASP A 135 -3.90 -5.69 -6.05
N GLN A 136 -2.78 -4.99 -5.87
CA GLN A 136 -2.22 -4.11 -6.90
C GLN A 136 -1.78 -4.89 -8.15
N VAL A 137 -1.15 -6.06 -7.97
CA VAL A 137 -0.75 -6.93 -9.09
C VAL A 137 -1.98 -7.42 -9.85
N VAL A 138 -3.05 -7.84 -9.15
CA VAL A 138 -4.31 -8.27 -9.77
C VAL A 138 -4.92 -7.12 -10.57
N ALA A 139 -5.05 -5.94 -9.97
CA ALA A 139 -5.59 -4.76 -10.65
C ALA A 139 -4.76 -4.37 -11.89
N MET A 140 -3.44 -4.46 -11.81
CA MET A 140 -2.55 -4.23 -12.97
C MET A 140 -2.77 -5.26 -14.08
N ARG A 141 -2.93 -6.53 -13.73
CA ARG A 141 -3.22 -7.60 -14.71
C ARG A 141 -4.55 -7.36 -15.41
N GLU A 142 -5.60 -7.00 -14.68
CA GLU A 142 -6.91 -6.70 -15.27
C GLU A 142 -6.86 -5.49 -16.21
N LEU A 143 -6.12 -4.45 -15.84
CA LEU A 143 -5.90 -3.29 -16.69
C LEU A 143 -5.14 -3.66 -17.96
N ALA A 144 -4.10 -4.51 -17.86
CA ALA A 144 -3.33 -4.95 -19.02
C ALA A 144 -4.16 -5.80 -19.99
N VAL A 145 -4.96 -6.75 -19.48
CA VAL A 145 -5.87 -7.57 -20.30
C VAL A 145 -6.91 -6.68 -21.00
N THR A 146 -7.56 -5.80 -20.26
CA THR A 146 -8.56 -4.88 -20.83
C THR A 146 -7.96 -3.97 -21.90
N ALA A 147 -6.75 -3.47 -21.68
CA ALA A 147 -6.05 -2.63 -22.64
C ALA A 147 -5.64 -3.43 -23.90
N ALA A 148 -5.19 -4.67 -23.73
CA ALA A 148 -4.86 -5.54 -24.84
C ALA A 148 -6.08 -5.81 -25.73
N ASP A 149 -7.23 -6.16 -25.17
CA ASP A 149 -8.48 -6.39 -25.92
C ASP A 149 -8.92 -5.12 -26.67
N ARG A 150 -8.83 -3.96 -26.01
CA ARG A 150 -9.18 -2.65 -26.61
C ARG A 150 -8.22 -2.22 -27.72
N ILE A 151 -7.03 -2.81 -27.84
CA ILE A 151 -6.06 -2.59 -28.91
C ILE A 151 -6.21 -3.68 -29.98
N LEU A 152 -6.37 -4.95 -29.61
CA LEU A 152 -6.47 -6.07 -30.55
C LEU A 152 -7.73 -5.98 -31.42
N ASN A 153 -8.87 -5.59 -30.86
CA ASN A 153 -10.12 -5.46 -31.60
C ASN A 153 -10.01 -4.47 -32.78
N PRO A 154 -9.55 -3.22 -32.61
CA PRO A 154 -9.36 -2.31 -33.74
C PRO A 154 -8.24 -2.75 -34.69
N LEU A 155 -7.18 -3.42 -34.22
CA LEU A 155 -6.16 -4.01 -35.10
C LEU A 155 -6.77 -5.07 -36.04
N ASN A 156 -7.64 -5.93 -35.54
CA ASN A 156 -8.35 -6.90 -36.33
C ASN A 156 -9.28 -6.22 -37.37
N ALA A 157 -9.93 -5.12 -36.98
CA ALA A 157 -10.74 -4.32 -37.92
C ALA A 157 -9.87 -3.69 -39.03
N ILE A 158 -8.69 -3.20 -38.71
CA ILE A 158 -7.70 -2.70 -39.70
C ILE A 158 -7.29 -3.83 -40.63
N ALA A 159 -6.91 -4.99 -40.10
CA ALA A 159 -6.49 -6.13 -40.89
C ALA A 159 -7.58 -6.59 -41.92
N LEU A 160 -8.84 -6.70 -41.43
CA LEU A 160 -9.97 -7.06 -42.28
C LEU A 160 -10.24 -5.99 -43.35
N SER A 161 -10.16 -4.73 -43.00
CA SER A 161 -10.35 -3.62 -43.95
C SER A 161 -9.26 -3.60 -45.01
N LEU A 162 -7.98 -3.89 -44.65
CA LEU A 162 -6.89 -4.03 -45.63
C LEU A 162 -7.08 -5.18 -46.58
N VAL A 163 -7.58 -6.34 -46.11
CA VAL A 163 -7.95 -7.49 -47.00
C VAL A 163 -9.02 -7.06 -47.99
N THR A 164 -10.00 -6.30 -47.52
CA THR A 164 -11.09 -5.79 -48.40
C THR A 164 -10.53 -4.82 -49.44
N LEU A 165 -9.64 -3.92 -49.07
CA LEU A 165 -9.02 -2.94 -49.98
C LEU A 165 -8.12 -3.57 -51.07
N ARG A 166 -7.55 -4.76 -50.81
CA ARG A 166 -6.70 -5.49 -51.75
C ARG A 166 -7.48 -6.24 -52.85
N ARG A 167 -8.80 -6.32 -52.75
CA ARG A 167 -9.63 -7.01 -53.78
C ARG A 167 -9.70 -6.16 -55.03
N GLU A 168 -9.43 -6.77 -56.21
CA GLU A 168 -9.65 -6.14 -57.50
C GLU A 168 -11.15 -5.92 -57.74
N GLY A 169 -11.52 -4.78 -58.31
CA GLY A 169 -12.91 -4.47 -58.65
C GLY A 169 -13.81 -4.10 -57.44
N ILE A 170 -13.25 -3.74 -56.30
CA ILE A 170 -13.99 -3.28 -55.13
C ILE A 170 -14.90 -2.07 -55.47
N ALA A 171 -16.17 -2.12 -55.07
CA ALA A 171 -17.10 -1.00 -55.18
C ALA A 171 -16.60 0.25 -54.44
N PRO A 172 -16.79 1.47 -55.00
CA PRO A 172 -16.34 2.71 -54.35
C PRO A 172 -16.85 2.89 -52.92
N GLU A 173 -18.08 2.51 -52.64
CA GLU A 173 -18.72 2.58 -51.31
C GLU A 173 -18.03 1.63 -50.30
N ALA A 174 -17.70 0.38 -50.73
CA ALA A 174 -17.01 -0.58 -49.89
C ALA A 174 -15.57 -0.12 -49.58
N ARG A 175 -14.90 0.53 -50.53
CA ARG A 175 -13.60 1.12 -50.37
C ARG A 175 -13.65 2.28 -49.31
N ALA A 176 -14.62 3.19 -49.46
CA ALA A 176 -14.80 4.30 -48.51
C ALA A 176 -15.09 3.78 -47.11
N LYS A 177 -15.96 2.80 -46.95
CA LYS A 177 -16.26 2.18 -45.66
C LYS A 177 -15.03 1.54 -45.00
N ALA A 178 -14.21 0.81 -45.79
CA ALA A 178 -12.99 0.22 -45.25
C ALA A 178 -11.98 1.26 -44.79
N VAL A 179 -11.82 2.40 -45.48
CA VAL A 179 -10.97 3.50 -45.05
C VAL A 179 -11.48 4.11 -43.74
N THR A 180 -12.77 4.42 -43.67
CA THR A 180 -13.37 4.96 -42.41
C THR A 180 -13.17 4.04 -41.22
N MET A 181 -13.30 2.71 -41.41
CA MET A 181 -13.05 1.74 -40.35
C MET A 181 -11.61 1.76 -39.86
N ILE A 182 -10.64 1.92 -40.78
CA ILE A 182 -9.22 2.06 -40.41
C ILE A 182 -8.99 3.32 -39.60
N GLU A 183 -9.52 4.47 -40.04
CA GLU A 183 -9.40 5.75 -39.33
C GLU A 183 -9.94 5.66 -37.90
N GLN A 184 -11.17 5.14 -37.74
CA GLN A 184 -11.79 4.94 -36.42
C GLN A 184 -10.99 3.98 -35.53
N ALA A 185 -10.41 2.93 -36.09
CA ALA A 185 -9.58 1.98 -35.37
C ALA A 185 -8.28 2.65 -34.87
N ILE A 186 -7.62 3.48 -35.69
CA ILE A 186 -6.43 4.25 -35.32
C ILE A 186 -6.75 5.22 -34.18
N ASP A 187 -7.87 5.94 -34.25
CA ASP A 187 -8.29 6.87 -33.21
C ASP A 187 -8.53 6.15 -31.88
N THR A 188 -9.17 4.97 -31.95
CA THR A 188 -9.41 4.14 -30.78
C THR A 188 -8.10 3.69 -30.12
N ILE A 189 -7.15 3.16 -30.90
CA ILE A 189 -5.84 2.73 -30.39
C ILE A 189 -5.10 3.92 -29.78
N THR A 190 -5.09 5.07 -30.44
CA THR A 190 -4.44 6.29 -29.98
C THR A 190 -5.02 6.74 -28.63
N SER A 191 -6.34 6.69 -28.47
CA SER A 191 -7.03 7.03 -27.23
C SER A 191 -6.63 6.08 -26.09
N VAL A 192 -6.63 4.76 -26.34
CA VAL A 192 -6.23 3.75 -25.34
C VAL A 192 -4.78 3.96 -24.89
N VAL A 193 -3.85 4.16 -25.82
CA VAL A 193 -2.43 4.42 -25.51
C VAL A 193 -2.25 5.70 -24.68
N ARG A 194 -3.01 6.76 -24.98
CA ARG A 194 -2.98 7.99 -24.16
C ARG A 194 -3.49 7.74 -22.74
N GLN A 195 -4.58 7.00 -22.59
CA GLN A 195 -5.11 6.63 -21.26
C GLN A 195 -4.11 5.79 -20.46
N MET A 196 -3.47 4.80 -21.08
CA MET A 196 -2.43 3.98 -20.42
C MET A 196 -1.24 4.82 -19.95
N ARG A 197 -0.78 5.79 -20.76
CA ARG A 197 0.30 6.72 -20.34
C ARG A 197 -0.09 7.56 -19.13
N THR A 198 -1.34 7.93 -19.00
CA THR A 198 -1.84 8.69 -17.83
C THR A 198 -1.85 7.80 -16.58
N VAL A 199 -2.35 6.57 -16.69
CA VAL A 199 -2.35 5.59 -15.58
C VAL A 199 -0.91 5.27 -15.15
N ALA A 200 0.01 5.04 -16.09
CA ALA A 200 1.41 4.74 -15.80
C ALA A 200 2.15 5.86 -15.04
N ARG A 201 1.68 7.11 -15.12
CA ARG A 201 2.24 8.23 -14.35
C ARG A 201 1.82 8.22 -12.88
N TYR A 202 0.68 7.59 -12.54
CA TYR A 202 0.16 7.48 -11.18
C TYR A 202 0.61 6.22 -10.44
N VAL A 203 1.29 5.29 -11.12
CA VAL A 203 1.86 4.09 -10.48
C VAL A 203 3.15 4.49 -9.75
N PRO A 204 3.26 4.23 -8.42
CA PRO A 204 4.47 4.54 -7.67
C PRO A 204 5.71 3.92 -8.30
N ARG A 205 6.84 4.65 -8.28
CA ARG A 205 8.12 4.21 -8.88
C ARG A 205 8.67 2.90 -8.33
N GLU A 206 8.24 2.45 -7.15
CA GLU A 206 8.63 1.18 -6.54
C GLU A 206 8.07 -0.03 -7.28
N ILE A 207 6.86 0.07 -7.84
CA ILE A 207 6.26 -0.99 -8.64
C ILE A 207 6.95 -1.13 -10.00
N THR A 208 7.44 -0.02 -10.56
CA THR A 208 8.19 -0.02 -11.83
C THR A 208 9.57 -0.67 -11.73
N ARG A 209 10.15 -0.80 -10.53
CA ARG A 209 11.43 -1.52 -10.34
C ARG A 209 11.30 -3.03 -10.49
N GLY A 210 10.16 -3.62 -10.09
CA GLY A 210 9.85 -5.04 -10.30
C GLY A 210 9.41 -5.38 -11.72
N LEU A 211 8.92 -4.38 -12.49
CA LEU A 211 8.45 -4.56 -13.88
C LEU A 211 9.55 -4.32 -14.93
N ARG A 212 10.78 -3.95 -14.54
CA ARG A 212 11.86 -3.67 -15.49
C ARG A 212 12.43 -4.89 -16.22
N GLU A 213 11.98 -6.10 -15.88
CA GLU A 213 12.42 -7.35 -16.52
C GLU A 213 11.26 -8.31 -16.80
N ILE A 214 10.12 -7.81 -17.25
CA ILE A 214 9.24 -8.69 -18.03
C ILE A 214 9.83 -8.69 -19.43
N ASP A 215 10.75 -9.62 -19.67
CA ASP A 215 11.23 -9.96 -21.00
C ASP A 215 10.03 -10.52 -21.78
N LEU A 216 9.51 -9.71 -22.69
CA LEU A 216 8.38 -10.06 -23.54
C LEU A 216 8.70 -11.29 -24.42
N GLU A 217 9.97 -11.64 -24.60
CA GLU A 217 10.41 -12.82 -25.35
C GLU A 217 10.20 -14.11 -24.55
N THR A 218 10.36 -14.10 -23.22
CA THR A 218 10.10 -15.29 -22.38
C THR A 218 8.61 -15.56 -22.14
N ALA A 219 7.75 -14.57 -22.21
CA ALA A 219 6.29 -14.75 -22.06
C ALA A 219 5.66 -15.46 -23.28
N THR A 220 6.24 -15.28 -24.47
CA THR A 220 5.76 -15.93 -25.71
C THR A 220 6.20 -17.39 -25.83
N ALA A 221 7.24 -17.81 -25.14
CA ALA A 221 7.75 -19.19 -25.20
C ALA A 221 6.90 -20.20 -24.40
N GLN A 222 6.12 -19.73 -23.41
CA GLN A 222 5.26 -20.61 -22.58
C GLN A 222 3.89 -20.92 -23.18
N GLU A 223 3.44 -20.19 -24.20
CA GLU A 223 2.18 -20.49 -24.92
C GLU A 223 2.34 -21.51 -26.05
N GLN A 224 3.56 -21.86 -26.45
CA GLN A 224 3.81 -22.82 -27.56
C GLN A 224 3.99 -24.27 -27.11
N ASP A 225 4.04 -24.54 -25.79
CA ASP A 225 4.24 -25.91 -25.26
C ASP A 225 2.93 -26.57 -24.75
N THR A 226 1.76 -26.05 -25.13
CA THR A 226 0.45 -26.60 -24.71
C THR A 226 -0.50 -26.78 -25.90
N ASP A 227 -0.02 -27.43 -26.94
CA ASP A 227 -0.86 -28.06 -28.01
C ASP A 227 -0.47 -29.53 -28.18
#